data_105bc0b7f940b9471bf8faf1a25b8bd7
#
_entry.id   105bc0b7f940b9471bf8faf1a25b8bd7
#
_cell.length_a   1.000
_cell.length_b   1.000
_cell.length_c   1.000
_cell.angle_alpha   90.00
_cell.angle_beta   90.00
_cell.angle_gamma   90.00
#
_symmetry.space_group_name_H-M   'P 1'
#
loop_
_entity.id
_entity.type
_entity.pdbx_description
1 polymer ?
#
loop_
_entity_poly.entity_id
_entity_poly.type
_entity_poly.pdbx_seq_one_letter_code
_entity_poly.pdbx_strand_id
1 'polypeptide(L)'
;MRQNILFFLLVFILAVNIQCRKKDPPAETRSFYMGTTPWPADFTVAEVDTAYRFINEHCDIVSHHFDEGIPYEEAFYNRPMPASLLQDITTRKSKTVTGKKIFLSVSALALNRTSRPEYYANAPAPDSIKNYWRQLPFDDAKVITAYVNYVSWLVDQLQPVYVNYGVESNAAGWNASQFVLYKNFIAEVYRQLKTRYPSLPFFISFIVDESNEGFNNAGQLVAYTDFIGLSAYPYITVSSSANGNTDPKNFPAGYFEKFTNLSNSKPLAFAETGYIAEDLVIPAFSLNKQGNAGWQRDYLEMLLTFCNDKKAKLFIWFCGKDYDAGNNTLRNLNLYQDLFGLWEDTGLKDENGIERPAYKSWLQWVHKSKTQ
;
A
#
# COMPACT_ATOMS: atom_id res chain seq x y z
N MET A 1 -37.64 -43.24 84.69
CA MET A 1 -36.34 -42.57 84.45
C MET A 1 -35.61 -43.27 83.34
N ARG A 2 -35.65 -42.78 82.16
CA ARG A 2 -34.68 -43.03 81.05
C ARG A 2 -34.82 -41.87 80.07
N GLN A 3 -33.84 -41.02 80.01
CA GLN A 3 -33.72 -39.93 79.07
C GLN A 3 -33.28 -40.49 77.71
N ASN A 4 -34.03 -40.19 76.65
CA ASN A 4 -33.66 -40.45 75.28
C ASN A 4 -33.04 -39.16 74.72
N ILE A 5 -31.74 -39.22 74.38
CA ILE A 5 -31.02 -38.15 73.70
C ILE A 5 -31.21 -38.39 72.19
N LEU A 6 -31.87 -37.43 71.54
CA LEU A 6 -32.06 -37.43 70.11
C LEU A 6 -30.83 -36.67 69.48
N PHE A 7 -30.02 -37.40 68.72
CA PHE A 7 -28.91 -36.85 67.99
C PHE A 7 -29.45 -36.34 66.63
N PHE A 8 -29.42 -35.00 66.46
CA PHE A 8 -29.68 -34.38 65.17
C PHE A 8 -28.39 -34.35 64.35
N LEU A 9 -28.32 -35.14 63.28
CA LEU A 9 -27.24 -35.09 62.29
C LEU A 9 -27.55 -33.98 61.26
N LEU A 10 -26.85 -32.83 61.36
CA LEU A 10 -26.95 -31.76 60.40
C LEU A 10 -26.02 -32.11 59.22
N VAL A 11 -26.58 -32.57 58.10
CA VAL A 11 -25.83 -32.78 56.88
C VAL A 11 -25.70 -31.41 56.16
N PHE A 12 -24.54 -30.78 56.23
CA PHE A 12 -24.23 -29.59 55.49
C PHE A 12 -23.90 -30.01 54.02
N ILE A 13 -24.86 -29.84 53.09
CA ILE A 13 -24.61 -29.98 51.65
C ILE A 13 -23.88 -28.72 51.20
N LEU A 14 -22.55 -28.76 51.07
CA LEU A 14 -21.78 -27.78 50.34
C LEU A 14 -22.09 -27.93 48.83
N ALA A 15 -23.05 -27.14 48.33
CA ALA A 15 -23.21 -26.95 46.89
C ALA A 15 -21.99 -26.18 46.35
N VAL A 16 -21.00 -26.91 45.84
CA VAL A 16 -19.93 -26.33 45.08
C VAL A 16 -20.49 -25.83 43.76
N ASN A 17 -20.83 -24.55 43.66
CA ASN A 17 -21.14 -23.89 42.42
C ASN A 17 -19.88 -23.90 41.56
N ILE A 18 -19.67 -24.94 40.78
CA ILE A 18 -18.73 -24.94 39.67
C ILE A 18 -19.37 -24.02 38.59
N GLN A 19 -19.14 -22.73 38.72
CA GLN A 19 -19.35 -21.82 37.58
C GLN A 19 -18.39 -22.26 36.51
N CYS A 20 -18.83 -23.02 35.52
CA CYS A 20 -18.17 -23.13 34.25
C CYS A 20 -18.09 -21.70 33.68
N ARG A 21 -16.98 -20.98 33.97
CA ARG A 21 -16.65 -19.81 33.19
C ARG A 21 -16.56 -20.30 31.75
N LYS A 22 -17.53 -19.95 30.92
CA LYS A 22 -17.37 -20.02 29.46
C LYS A 22 -16.07 -19.27 29.21
N LYS A 23 -15.05 -19.98 28.68
CA LYS A 23 -13.87 -19.31 28.18
C LYS A 23 -14.39 -18.32 27.15
N ASP A 24 -14.09 -17.05 27.35
CA ASP A 24 -14.33 -16.05 26.32
C ASP A 24 -13.71 -16.56 25.01
N PRO A 25 -14.42 -16.42 23.90
CA PRO A 25 -13.83 -16.80 22.62
C PRO A 25 -12.47 -16.10 22.50
N PRO A 26 -11.45 -16.78 21.95
CA PRO A 26 -10.14 -16.18 21.78
C PRO A 26 -10.29 -14.86 21.05
N ALA A 27 -9.64 -13.81 21.54
CA ALA A 27 -9.68 -12.50 20.91
C ALA A 27 -9.28 -12.64 19.43
N GLU A 28 -10.11 -12.09 18.56
CA GLU A 28 -9.80 -12.09 17.11
C GLU A 28 -8.49 -11.37 16.84
N THR A 29 -7.66 -11.98 16.01
CA THR A 29 -6.33 -11.45 15.68
C THR A 29 -6.19 -11.24 14.18
N ARG A 30 -5.21 -10.43 13.79
CA ARG A 30 -4.76 -10.26 12.40
C ARG A 30 -3.26 -10.43 12.28
N SER A 31 -2.77 -10.79 11.08
CA SER A 31 -1.35 -11.07 10.83
C SER A 31 -0.55 -9.89 10.28
N PHE A 32 -1.20 -8.81 9.85
CA PHE A 32 -0.62 -7.72 9.05
C PHE A 32 -0.77 -6.35 9.70
N TYR A 33 0.12 -5.41 9.33
CA TYR A 33 -0.08 -3.99 9.60
C TYR A 33 -1.08 -3.40 8.62
N MET A 34 -1.96 -2.53 9.13
CA MET A 34 -2.93 -1.76 8.33
C MET A 34 -2.52 -0.30 8.28
N GLY A 35 -2.54 0.28 7.09
CA GLY A 35 -2.18 1.67 6.88
C GLY A 35 -2.81 2.29 5.65
N THR A 36 -2.66 3.61 5.53
CA THR A 36 -3.03 4.36 4.34
C THR A 36 -1.89 5.26 3.89
N THR A 37 -1.95 5.72 2.63
CA THR A 37 -1.13 6.82 2.15
C THR A 37 -1.68 8.13 2.70
N PRO A 38 -0.86 9.08 3.17
CA PRO A 38 -1.32 10.37 3.69
C PRO A 38 -1.70 11.33 2.54
N TRP A 39 -2.64 10.89 1.68
CA TRP A 39 -3.15 11.67 0.58
C TRP A 39 -4.19 12.65 1.10
N PRO A 40 -4.00 13.98 0.91
CA PRO A 40 -4.94 14.98 1.43
C PRO A 40 -6.17 15.09 0.50
N ALA A 41 -7.32 15.41 1.08
CA ALA A 41 -8.54 15.67 0.31
C ALA A 41 -8.45 16.94 -0.54
N ASP A 42 -7.59 17.89 -0.18
CA ASP A 42 -7.20 19.07 -0.97
C ASP A 42 -5.76 19.46 -0.63
N PHE A 43 -5.09 20.21 -1.51
CA PHE A 43 -3.68 20.64 -1.35
C PHE A 43 -3.52 21.80 -0.37
N THR A 44 -4.16 21.70 0.80
CA THR A 44 -4.08 22.65 1.91
C THR A 44 -3.38 22.02 3.11
N VAL A 45 -2.75 22.84 3.94
CA VAL A 45 -2.12 22.37 5.20
C VAL A 45 -3.14 21.67 6.10
N ALA A 46 -4.37 22.16 6.16
CA ALA A 46 -5.44 21.60 6.98
C ALA A 46 -5.84 20.19 6.54
N GLU A 47 -5.93 19.93 5.23
CA GLU A 47 -6.26 18.60 4.72
C GLU A 47 -5.07 17.63 4.83
N VAL A 48 -3.83 18.12 4.68
CA VAL A 48 -2.64 17.32 5.02
C VAL A 48 -2.66 16.92 6.49
N ASP A 49 -2.97 17.84 7.41
CA ASP A 49 -3.10 17.53 8.84
C ASP A 49 -4.22 16.53 9.12
N THR A 50 -5.32 16.63 8.39
CA THR A 50 -6.46 15.71 8.51
C THR A 50 -6.08 14.30 8.05
N ALA A 51 -5.35 14.16 6.93
CA ALA A 51 -4.87 12.87 6.46
C ALA A 51 -3.92 12.20 7.48
N TYR A 52 -2.96 12.96 8.02
CA TYR A 52 -2.06 12.41 9.05
C TYR A 52 -2.76 12.11 10.37
N ARG A 53 -3.75 12.90 10.77
CA ARG A 53 -4.58 12.62 11.96
C ARG A 53 -5.31 11.28 11.79
N PHE A 54 -5.94 11.06 10.64
CA PHE A 54 -6.59 9.79 10.33
C PHE A 54 -5.61 8.61 10.50
N ILE A 55 -4.40 8.72 9.92
CA ILE A 55 -3.38 7.67 10.03
C ILE A 55 -2.92 7.47 11.47
N ASN A 56 -2.69 8.55 12.19
CA ASN A 56 -2.20 8.48 13.56
C ASN A 56 -3.21 7.82 14.51
N GLU A 57 -4.51 8.02 14.28
CA GLU A 57 -5.60 7.49 15.09
C GLU A 57 -6.09 6.10 14.65
N HIS A 58 -6.06 5.82 13.35
CA HIS A 58 -6.78 4.67 12.77
C HIS A 58 -5.90 3.72 11.93
N CYS A 59 -4.58 3.83 12.01
CA CYS A 59 -3.64 2.96 11.31
C CYS A 59 -2.50 2.51 12.21
N ASP A 60 -1.89 1.36 11.90
CA ASP A 60 -0.65 0.90 12.55
C ASP A 60 0.60 1.52 11.91
N ILE A 61 0.51 1.77 10.62
CA ILE A 61 1.63 2.12 9.74
C ILE A 61 1.21 3.24 8.79
N VAL A 62 2.14 4.13 8.47
CA VAL A 62 1.97 5.14 7.42
C VAL A 62 2.70 4.68 6.16
N SER A 63 2.09 4.85 4.99
CA SER A 63 2.73 4.62 3.69
C SER A 63 3.31 5.92 3.15
N HIS A 64 4.63 6.07 3.13
CA HIS A 64 5.29 7.17 2.44
C HIS A 64 5.67 6.75 1.03
N HIS A 65 5.00 7.31 0.05
CA HIS A 65 5.18 7.04 -1.37
C HIS A 65 5.98 8.17 -2.04
N PHE A 66 6.93 7.81 -2.92
CA PHE A 66 7.79 8.73 -3.66
C PHE A 66 7.83 8.31 -5.13
N ASP A 67 7.23 9.11 -6.01
CA ASP A 67 7.15 8.89 -7.46
C ASP A 67 7.38 10.16 -8.30
N GLU A 68 7.84 11.27 -7.69
CA GLU A 68 8.10 12.54 -8.37
C GLU A 68 9.44 12.57 -9.15
N GLY A 69 10.02 11.42 -9.42
CA GLY A 69 11.31 11.29 -10.07
C GLY A 69 12.47 11.05 -9.12
N ILE A 70 13.67 10.99 -9.68
CA ILE A 70 14.90 10.65 -8.93
C ILE A 70 15.90 11.80 -9.04
N PRO A 71 16.47 12.29 -7.94
CA PRO A 71 17.55 13.29 -7.95
C PRO A 71 18.87 12.60 -8.29
N TYR A 72 19.03 12.18 -9.56
CA TYR A 72 20.12 11.32 -10.00
C TYR A 72 21.53 11.87 -9.70
N GLU A 73 21.75 13.16 -10.01
CA GLU A 73 23.05 13.79 -9.83
C GLU A 73 23.44 13.89 -8.35
N GLU A 74 22.49 14.33 -7.52
CA GLU A 74 22.68 14.48 -6.08
C GLU A 74 22.94 13.13 -5.44
N ALA A 75 22.12 12.12 -5.81
CA ALA A 75 22.24 10.78 -5.28
C ALA A 75 23.52 10.07 -5.74
N PHE A 76 23.92 10.23 -7.01
CA PHE A 76 25.12 9.58 -7.53
C PHE A 76 26.39 10.12 -6.89
N TYR A 77 26.50 11.44 -6.75
CA TYR A 77 27.69 12.09 -6.19
C TYR A 77 27.65 12.30 -4.68
N ASN A 78 26.62 11.76 -3.99
CA ASN A 78 26.38 11.98 -2.55
C ASN A 78 26.36 13.46 -2.17
N ARG A 79 25.76 14.29 -3.02
CA ARG A 79 25.53 15.72 -2.77
C ARG A 79 24.28 15.91 -1.91
N PRO A 80 24.10 17.08 -1.29
CA PRO A 80 22.85 17.41 -0.60
C PRO A 80 21.65 17.22 -1.54
N MET A 81 20.61 16.56 -1.03
CA MET A 81 19.36 16.38 -1.78
C MET A 81 18.66 17.72 -2.02
N PRO A 82 17.81 17.85 -3.06
CA PRO A 82 17.06 19.06 -3.36
C PRO A 82 16.32 19.60 -2.13
N ALA A 83 16.31 20.93 -1.95
CA ALA A 83 15.70 21.55 -0.78
C ALA A 83 14.21 21.21 -0.61
N SER A 84 13.47 21.09 -1.71
CA SER A 84 12.07 20.66 -1.72
C SER A 84 11.89 19.25 -1.17
N LEU A 85 12.78 18.32 -1.52
CA LEU A 85 12.76 16.96 -1.01
C LEU A 85 13.10 16.91 0.49
N LEU A 86 14.09 17.69 0.93
CA LEU A 86 14.42 17.84 2.36
C LEU A 86 13.25 18.40 3.16
N GLN A 87 12.53 19.39 2.59
CA GLN A 87 11.34 19.96 3.21
C GLN A 87 10.20 18.94 3.31
N ASP A 88 9.97 18.15 2.25
CA ASP A 88 8.95 17.09 2.26
C ASP A 88 9.27 16.03 3.32
N ILE A 89 10.49 15.54 3.40
CA ILE A 89 10.92 14.61 4.46
C ILE A 89 10.71 15.20 5.85
N THR A 90 11.05 16.46 6.05
CA THR A 90 10.86 17.16 7.33
C THR A 90 9.38 17.20 7.70
N THR A 91 8.52 17.52 6.73
CA THR A 91 7.06 17.55 6.92
C THR A 91 6.51 16.16 7.27
N ARG A 92 6.86 15.13 6.51
CA ARG A 92 6.44 13.74 6.76
C ARG A 92 6.84 13.27 8.16
N LYS A 93 8.08 13.54 8.56
CA LYS A 93 8.59 13.19 9.91
C LYS A 93 7.85 13.93 11.01
N SER A 94 7.61 15.23 10.86
CA SER A 94 6.94 16.06 11.87
C SER A 94 5.47 15.68 12.08
N LYS A 95 4.80 15.21 11.05
CA LYS A 95 3.37 14.82 11.10
C LYS A 95 3.15 13.36 11.50
N THR A 96 4.17 12.51 11.41
CA THR A 96 4.11 11.11 11.84
C THR A 96 4.38 11.02 13.35
N VAL A 97 3.41 10.54 14.13
CA VAL A 97 3.58 10.43 15.58
C VAL A 97 4.67 9.43 15.95
N THR A 98 5.38 9.70 17.03
CA THR A 98 6.45 8.83 17.56
C THR A 98 5.94 7.40 17.78
N GLY A 99 6.71 6.43 17.28
CA GLY A 99 6.36 4.99 17.39
C GLY A 99 5.48 4.46 16.28
N LYS A 100 4.89 5.30 15.42
CA LYS A 100 4.19 4.86 14.20
C LYS A 100 5.17 4.14 13.28
N LYS A 101 4.80 2.97 12.80
CA LYS A 101 5.59 2.25 11.79
C LYS A 101 5.54 2.99 10.47
N ILE A 102 6.59 2.86 9.67
CA ILE A 102 6.68 3.46 8.34
C ILE A 102 6.88 2.37 7.30
N PHE A 103 6.06 2.39 6.27
CA PHE A 103 6.25 1.70 5.01
C PHE A 103 6.74 2.72 3.98
N LEU A 104 7.90 2.47 3.40
CA LEU A 104 8.49 3.31 2.36
C LEU A 104 8.22 2.68 1.00
N SER A 105 7.63 3.43 0.08
CA SER A 105 7.40 3.03 -1.30
C SER A 105 8.10 4.02 -2.23
N VAL A 106 9.02 3.53 -3.08
CA VAL A 106 9.82 4.33 -4.01
C VAL A 106 9.64 3.79 -5.41
N SER A 107 9.17 4.61 -6.33
CA SER A 107 8.99 4.19 -7.71
C SER A 107 10.32 4.15 -8.46
N ALA A 108 10.66 2.99 -9.01
CA ALA A 108 11.75 2.80 -9.95
C ALA A 108 11.33 3.07 -11.41
N LEU A 109 10.04 3.35 -11.62
CA LEU A 109 9.40 3.56 -12.91
C LEU A 109 8.65 4.88 -12.94
N ALA A 110 8.53 5.46 -14.12
CA ALA A 110 7.62 6.57 -14.38
C ALA A 110 6.15 6.12 -14.24
N LEU A 111 5.21 7.04 -14.24
CA LEU A 111 3.77 6.76 -14.08
C LEU A 111 3.22 5.78 -15.13
N ASN A 112 3.80 5.71 -16.33
CA ASN A 112 3.44 4.74 -17.36
C ASN A 112 3.89 3.30 -17.07
N ARG A 113 4.66 3.08 -16.02
CA ARG A 113 5.19 1.79 -15.53
C ARG A 113 6.04 0.98 -16.53
N THR A 114 6.47 1.59 -17.63
CA THR A 114 7.30 0.95 -18.67
C THR A 114 8.52 1.78 -19.07
N SER A 115 8.75 2.90 -18.41
CA SER A 115 9.92 3.75 -18.63
C SER A 115 10.58 4.16 -17.31
N ARG A 116 11.82 4.64 -17.43
CA ARG A 116 12.57 5.13 -16.29
C ARG A 116 11.98 6.46 -15.79
N PRO A 117 11.99 6.73 -14.47
CA PRO A 117 11.57 8.01 -13.93
C PRO A 117 12.41 9.15 -14.49
N GLU A 118 11.77 10.27 -14.68
CA GLU A 118 12.47 11.53 -15.01
C GLU A 118 13.34 11.99 -13.84
N TYR A 119 14.18 12.98 -14.09
CA TYR A 119 14.88 13.68 -13.04
C TYR A 119 13.88 14.32 -12.08
N TYR A 120 14.16 14.30 -10.79
CA TYR A 120 13.26 14.82 -9.76
C TYR A 120 12.78 16.25 -10.13
N ALA A 121 11.46 16.42 -10.21
CA ALA A 121 10.84 17.58 -10.85
C ALA A 121 11.26 18.92 -10.23
N ASN A 122 11.42 18.94 -8.91
CA ASN A 122 11.77 20.15 -8.16
C ASN A 122 13.27 20.27 -7.87
N ALA A 123 14.14 19.50 -8.54
CA ALA A 123 15.58 19.66 -8.44
C ALA A 123 16.04 20.86 -9.29
N PRO A 124 16.87 21.76 -8.77
CA PRO A 124 17.39 22.91 -9.49
C PRO A 124 18.56 22.52 -10.44
N ALA A 125 18.39 21.42 -11.19
CA ALA A 125 19.41 20.92 -12.09
C ALA A 125 19.24 21.51 -13.50
N PRO A 126 20.34 21.92 -14.20
CA PRO A 126 20.30 22.36 -15.59
C PRO A 126 19.75 21.26 -16.53
N ASP A 127 19.12 21.69 -17.63
CA ASP A 127 18.56 20.76 -18.62
C ASP A 127 19.63 19.84 -19.24
N SER A 128 20.86 20.31 -19.37
CA SER A 128 21.99 19.47 -19.85
C SER A 128 22.24 18.27 -18.94
N ILE A 129 22.12 18.44 -17.61
CA ILE A 129 22.29 17.37 -16.63
C ILE A 129 21.06 16.44 -16.70
N LYS A 130 19.85 17.00 -16.72
CA LYS A 130 18.62 16.22 -16.84
C LYS A 130 18.62 15.36 -18.11
N ASN A 131 19.03 15.95 -19.24
CA ASN A 131 19.13 15.25 -20.53
C ASN A 131 20.22 14.17 -20.52
N TYR A 132 21.36 14.41 -19.88
CA TYR A 132 22.40 13.40 -19.71
C TYR A 132 21.84 12.16 -18.99
N TRP A 133 21.20 12.33 -17.85
CA TRP A 133 20.62 11.23 -17.09
C TRP A 133 19.47 10.54 -17.84
N ARG A 134 18.68 11.27 -18.61
CA ARG A 134 17.59 10.71 -19.43
C ARG A 134 18.07 9.72 -20.49
N GLN A 135 19.27 9.92 -21.06
CA GLN A 135 19.82 9.08 -22.12
C GLN A 135 20.42 7.75 -21.62
N LEU A 136 20.76 7.65 -20.33
CA LEU A 136 21.36 6.43 -19.79
C LEU A 136 20.31 5.28 -19.75
N PRO A 137 20.68 4.02 -20.06
CA PRO A 137 19.78 2.88 -19.94
C PRO A 137 19.49 2.55 -18.46
N PHE A 138 18.49 1.72 -18.22
CA PHE A 138 18.13 1.29 -16.87
C PHE A 138 19.32 0.70 -16.10
N ASP A 139 20.05 -0.22 -16.72
CA ASP A 139 21.14 -0.97 -16.10
C ASP A 139 22.52 -0.29 -16.20
N ASP A 140 22.56 0.98 -16.56
CA ASP A 140 23.79 1.78 -16.43
C ASP A 140 24.23 1.82 -14.97
N ALA A 141 25.51 1.58 -14.72
CA ALA A 141 26.06 1.53 -13.37
C ALA A 141 25.83 2.84 -12.58
N LYS A 142 25.80 3.99 -13.26
CA LYS A 142 25.51 5.29 -12.62
C LYS A 142 24.04 5.38 -12.20
N VAL A 143 23.11 4.90 -13.03
CA VAL A 143 21.68 4.88 -12.74
C VAL A 143 21.41 3.97 -11.55
N ILE A 144 21.98 2.77 -11.53
CA ILE A 144 21.89 1.83 -10.40
C ILE A 144 22.44 2.48 -9.13
N THR A 145 23.66 3.06 -9.19
CA THR A 145 24.28 3.71 -8.03
C THR A 145 23.42 4.86 -7.50
N ALA A 146 22.94 5.73 -8.38
CA ALA A 146 22.09 6.85 -8.01
C ALA A 146 20.80 6.37 -7.32
N TYR A 147 20.15 5.34 -7.87
CA TYR A 147 18.92 4.81 -7.29
C TYR A 147 19.16 4.13 -5.93
N VAL A 148 20.19 3.30 -5.81
CA VAL A 148 20.56 2.66 -4.54
C VAL A 148 20.88 3.71 -3.47
N ASN A 149 21.62 4.77 -3.82
CA ASN A 149 21.94 5.85 -2.87
C ASN A 149 20.69 6.65 -2.49
N TYR A 150 19.79 6.93 -3.43
CA TYR A 150 18.53 7.62 -3.15
C TYR A 150 17.63 6.82 -2.21
N VAL A 151 17.39 5.53 -2.51
CA VAL A 151 16.60 4.64 -1.64
C VAL A 151 17.25 4.52 -0.27
N SER A 152 18.59 4.37 -0.22
CA SER A 152 19.32 4.29 1.05
C SER A 152 19.19 5.57 1.88
N TRP A 153 19.29 6.73 1.24
CA TRP A 153 19.08 8.00 1.92
C TRP A 153 17.67 8.11 2.49
N LEU A 154 16.62 7.70 1.74
CA LEU A 154 15.25 7.66 2.26
C LEU A 154 15.10 6.70 3.45
N VAL A 155 15.72 5.52 3.37
CA VAL A 155 15.75 4.55 4.49
C VAL A 155 16.38 5.17 5.73
N ASP A 156 17.51 5.85 5.59
CA ASP A 156 18.21 6.48 6.71
C ASP A 156 17.41 7.65 7.29
N GLN A 157 16.66 8.40 6.48
CA GLN A 157 15.81 9.50 6.94
C GLN A 157 14.55 9.03 7.66
N LEU A 158 13.89 7.98 7.15
CA LEU A 158 12.54 7.59 7.58
C LEU A 158 12.53 6.34 8.48
N GLN A 159 13.61 5.54 8.51
CA GLN A 159 13.71 4.31 9.30
C GLN A 159 12.50 3.37 9.11
N PRO A 160 12.18 2.99 7.86
CA PRO A 160 11.01 2.16 7.58
C PRO A 160 11.17 0.74 8.09
N VAL A 161 10.04 0.06 8.33
CA VAL A 161 10.03 -1.38 8.64
C VAL A 161 9.87 -2.25 7.40
N TYR A 162 9.40 -1.69 6.30
CA TYR A 162 9.26 -2.32 4.97
C TYR A 162 9.58 -1.31 3.88
N VAL A 163 10.20 -1.76 2.80
CA VAL A 163 10.54 -0.93 1.63
C VAL A 163 10.08 -1.61 0.34
N ASN A 164 9.14 -0.97 -0.36
CA ASN A 164 8.85 -1.25 -1.76
C ASN A 164 9.78 -0.38 -2.62
N TYR A 165 10.79 -0.99 -3.22
CA TYR A 165 11.79 -0.29 -4.03
C TYR A 165 11.52 -0.39 -5.54
N GLY A 166 10.38 -0.92 -5.93
CA GLY A 166 9.94 -1.07 -7.32
C GLY A 166 8.43 -1.17 -7.39
N VAL A 167 7.77 -0.02 -7.49
CA VAL A 167 6.31 0.06 -7.57
C VAL A 167 5.83 -0.48 -8.91
N GLU A 168 4.87 -1.42 -8.88
CA GLU A 168 4.14 -1.90 -10.06
C GLU A 168 5.03 -2.36 -11.22
N SER A 169 6.04 -3.15 -10.87
CA SER A 169 7.18 -3.51 -11.74
C SER A 169 6.84 -4.43 -12.91
N ASN A 170 5.63 -4.96 -12.97
CA ASN A 170 5.24 -6.00 -13.93
C ASN A 170 4.29 -5.53 -15.03
N ALA A 171 4.06 -4.24 -15.19
CA ALA A 171 3.09 -3.72 -16.17
C ALA A 171 3.20 -4.44 -17.52
N ALA A 172 2.10 -4.56 -18.25
CA ALA A 172 2.09 -4.99 -19.65
C ALA A 172 2.55 -3.85 -20.57
N GLY A 173 2.91 -4.17 -21.81
CA GLY A 173 3.28 -3.19 -22.83
C GLY A 173 4.76 -2.76 -22.79
N TRP A 174 5.62 -3.49 -22.11
CA TRP A 174 7.05 -3.27 -22.16
C TRP A 174 7.62 -3.54 -23.58
N ASN A 175 8.52 -2.69 -24.01
CA ASN A 175 9.46 -3.13 -25.04
C ASN A 175 10.36 -4.23 -24.46
N ALA A 176 10.47 -5.37 -25.15
CA ALA A 176 11.16 -6.55 -24.62
C ALA A 176 12.63 -6.28 -24.25
N SER A 177 13.37 -5.49 -25.04
CA SER A 177 14.75 -5.14 -24.73
C SER A 177 14.84 -4.20 -23.50
N GLN A 178 13.92 -3.27 -23.35
CA GLN A 178 13.87 -2.39 -22.19
C GLN A 178 13.50 -3.13 -20.91
N PHE A 179 12.62 -4.12 -20.98
CA PHE A 179 12.32 -4.98 -19.83
C PHE A 179 13.53 -5.80 -19.36
N VAL A 180 14.37 -6.27 -20.28
CA VAL A 180 15.64 -6.95 -19.91
C VAL A 180 16.56 -5.99 -19.14
N LEU A 181 16.73 -4.75 -19.60
CA LEU A 181 17.53 -3.75 -18.91
C LEU A 181 16.94 -3.40 -17.53
N TYR A 182 15.62 -3.29 -17.44
CA TYR A 182 14.93 -3.06 -16.17
C TYR A 182 15.12 -4.24 -15.20
N LYS A 183 15.02 -5.47 -15.68
CA LYS A 183 15.27 -6.66 -14.86
C LYS A 183 16.69 -6.70 -14.31
N ASN A 184 17.71 -6.37 -15.14
CA ASN A 184 19.09 -6.25 -14.72
C ASN A 184 19.26 -5.19 -13.63
N PHE A 185 18.63 -4.02 -13.81
CA PHE A 185 18.60 -2.94 -12.83
C PHE A 185 18.00 -3.40 -11.50
N ILE A 186 16.80 -4.00 -11.50
CA ILE A 186 16.12 -4.49 -10.29
C ILE A 186 16.98 -5.54 -9.56
N ALA A 187 17.59 -6.45 -10.29
CA ALA A 187 18.45 -7.49 -9.72
C ALA A 187 19.65 -6.89 -8.98
N GLU A 188 20.33 -5.93 -9.59
CA GLU A 188 21.53 -5.33 -9.01
C GLU A 188 21.18 -4.36 -7.87
N VAL A 189 20.10 -3.56 -8.01
CA VAL A 189 19.58 -2.71 -6.92
C VAL A 189 19.21 -3.57 -5.70
N TYR A 190 18.48 -4.67 -5.89
CA TYR A 190 18.13 -5.58 -4.80
C TYR A 190 19.37 -6.11 -4.09
N ARG A 191 20.34 -6.61 -4.86
CA ARG A 191 21.59 -7.14 -4.30
C ARG A 191 22.32 -6.10 -3.44
N GLN A 192 22.44 -4.86 -3.93
CA GLN A 192 23.14 -3.79 -3.20
C GLN A 192 22.37 -3.35 -1.95
N LEU A 193 21.04 -3.18 -2.04
CA LEU A 193 20.21 -2.82 -0.89
C LEU A 193 20.24 -3.91 0.19
N LYS A 194 20.14 -5.18 -0.18
CA LYS A 194 20.24 -6.31 0.77
C LYS A 194 21.63 -6.43 1.39
N THR A 195 22.70 -6.07 0.67
CA THR A 195 24.06 -6.01 1.24
C THR A 195 24.16 -4.89 2.28
N ARG A 196 23.54 -3.72 2.02
CA ARG A 196 23.60 -2.56 2.90
C ARG A 196 22.67 -2.71 4.12
N TYR A 197 21.50 -3.31 3.96
CA TYR A 197 20.47 -3.48 4.97
C TYR A 197 19.97 -4.94 5.03
N PRO A 198 20.76 -5.89 5.50
CA PRO A 198 20.46 -7.34 5.39
C PRO A 198 19.17 -7.75 6.10
N SER A 199 18.80 -7.08 7.18
CA SER A 199 17.61 -7.39 8.00
C SER A 199 16.35 -6.64 7.58
N LEU A 200 16.46 -5.58 6.74
CA LEU A 200 15.31 -4.82 6.28
C LEU A 200 14.67 -5.54 5.08
N PRO A 201 13.37 -5.83 5.11
CA PRO A 201 12.69 -6.38 3.94
C PRO A 201 12.59 -5.36 2.81
N PHE A 202 13.15 -5.71 1.64
CA PHE A 202 12.99 -4.99 0.38
C PHE A 202 12.13 -5.84 -0.56
N PHE A 203 11.10 -5.23 -1.10
CA PHE A 203 10.24 -5.92 -2.04
C PHE A 203 9.85 -5.01 -3.21
N ILE A 204 9.31 -5.62 -4.26
CA ILE A 204 8.66 -4.94 -5.38
C ILE A 204 7.18 -5.27 -5.36
N SER A 205 6.34 -4.34 -5.85
CA SER A 205 4.92 -4.61 -6.02
C SER A 205 4.59 -4.95 -7.47
N PHE A 206 3.56 -5.79 -7.62
CA PHE A 206 3.00 -6.21 -8.89
C PHE A 206 1.58 -5.70 -9.05
N ILE A 207 1.25 -5.17 -10.22
CA ILE A 207 -0.14 -4.90 -10.60
C ILE A 207 -0.86 -6.25 -10.68
N VAL A 208 -1.99 -6.35 -9.99
CA VAL A 208 -2.89 -7.48 -10.10
C VAL A 208 -3.88 -7.20 -11.23
N ASP A 209 -3.72 -7.90 -12.34
CA ASP A 209 -4.57 -7.81 -13.51
C ASP A 209 -4.79 -9.17 -14.17
N GLU A 210 -5.57 -9.19 -15.25
CA GLU A 210 -5.82 -10.39 -16.04
C GLU A 210 -4.77 -10.61 -17.15
N SER A 211 -3.79 -9.70 -17.31
CA SER A 211 -2.77 -9.78 -18.36
C SER A 211 -1.83 -10.97 -18.15
N ASN A 212 -1.68 -11.79 -19.18
CA ASN A 212 -0.66 -12.84 -19.17
C ASN A 212 0.75 -12.27 -19.29
N GLU A 213 0.94 -11.15 -19.99
CA GLU A 213 2.24 -10.47 -20.06
C GLU A 213 2.64 -9.94 -18.70
N GLY A 214 1.75 -9.21 -18.00
CA GLY A 214 2.00 -8.71 -16.66
C GLY A 214 2.33 -9.83 -15.67
N PHE A 215 1.60 -10.95 -15.73
CA PHE A 215 1.90 -12.12 -14.91
C PHE A 215 3.27 -12.74 -15.22
N ASN A 216 3.62 -12.90 -16.52
CA ASN A 216 4.93 -13.42 -16.91
C ASN A 216 6.08 -12.50 -16.50
N ASN A 217 5.87 -11.18 -16.59
CA ASN A 217 6.84 -10.19 -16.11
C ASN A 217 7.07 -10.33 -14.59
N ALA A 218 5.99 -10.46 -13.80
CA ALA A 218 6.09 -10.72 -12.37
C ALA A 218 6.90 -11.99 -12.07
N GLY A 219 6.65 -13.08 -12.80
CA GLY A 219 7.39 -14.33 -12.67
C GLY A 219 8.90 -14.18 -12.90
N GLN A 220 9.31 -13.29 -13.83
CA GLN A 220 10.73 -13.01 -14.07
C GLN A 220 11.39 -12.15 -12.99
N LEU A 221 10.61 -11.42 -12.20
CA LEU A 221 11.09 -10.49 -11.18
C LEU A 221 11.02 -11.07 -9.75
N VAL A 222 10.28 -12.14 -9.54
CA VAL A 222 10.01 -12.71 -8.21
C VAL A 222 11.26 -13.12 -7.43
N ALA A 223 12.39 -13.34 -8.10
CA ALA A 223 13.67 -13.64 -7.44
C ALA A 223 14.24 -12.43 -6.66
N TYR A 224 13.86 -11.22 -7.03
CA TYR A 224 14.43 -9.97 -6.53
C TYR A 224 13.51 -9.25 -5.55
N THR A 225 12.81 -9.99 -4.70
CA THR A 225 11.86 -9.44 -3.73
C THR A 225 11.81 -10.31 -2.47
N ASP A 226 11.70 -9.69 -1.30
CA ASP A 226 11.52 -10.43 -0.05
C ASP A 226 10.04 -10.82 0.17
N PHE A 227 9.09 -10.04 -0.36
CA PHE A 227 7.64 -10.30 -0.27
C PHE A 227 7.04 -10.39 -1.67
N ILE A 228 5.91 -11.06 -1.80
CA ILE A 228 5.03 -10.85 -2.95
C ILE A 228 4.21 -9.59 -2.63
N GLY A 229 4.67 -8.45 -3.16
CA GLY A 229 3.95 -7.18 -3.07
C GLY A 229 2.86 -7.12 -4.13
N LEU A 230 1.65 -6.69 -3.77
CA LEU A 230 0.54 -6.51 -4.71
C LEU A 230 0.06 -5.06 -4.69
N SER A 231 -0.24 -4.52 -5.87
CA SER A 231 -1.02 -3.31 -6.10
C SER A 231 -2.29 -3.74 -6.84
N ALA A 232 -3.46 -3.47 -6.26
CA ALA A 232 -4.70 -4.04 -6.75
C ALA A 232 -5.86 -3.03 -6.75
N TYR A 233 -6.32 -2.69 -7.96
CA TYR A 233 -7.51 -1.88 -8.19
C TYR A 233 -8.45 -2.63 -9.15
N PRO A 234 -9.15 -3.69 -8.66
CA PRO A 234 -9.91 -4.58 -9.53
C PRO A 234 -11.01 -3.92 -10.34
N TYR A 235 -11.60 -2.82 -9.85
CA TYR A 235 -12.59 -2.05 -10.62
C TYR A 235 -12.03 -1.48 -11.93
N ILE A 236 -10.69 -1.35 -12.04
CA ILE A 236 -10.00 -0.96 -13.28
C ILE A 236 -9.59 -2.19 -14.08
N THR A 237 -9.03 -3.21 -13.42
CA THR A 237 -8.27 -4.29 -14.04
C THR A 237 -9.07 -5.57 -14.31
N VAL A 238 -10.27 -5.72 -13.73
CA VAL A 238 -11.17 -6.85 -14.04
C VAL A 238 -12.03 -6.50 -15.23
N SER A 239 -11.92 -7.30 -16.30
CA SER A 239 -12.63 -7.11 -17.57
C SER A 239 -14.03 -7.71 -17.60
N SER A 240 -14.37 -8.60 -16.66
CA SER A 240 -15.55 -9.47 -16.72
C SER A 240 -16.89 -8.78 -16.44
N SER A 241 -16.89 -7.49 -16.11
CA SER A 241 -18.13 -6.82 -15.75
C SER A 241 -18.91 -6.34 -16.98
N ALA A 242 -19.96 -7.06 -17.33
CA ALA A 242 -20.95 -6.53 -18.28
C ALA A 242 -21.48 -5.17 -17.75
N ASN A 243 -21.57 -4.18 -18.63
CA ASN A 243 -22.08 -2.83 -18.30
C ASN A 243 -21.34 -2.07 -17.19
N GLY A 244 -20.05 -2.36 -16.97
CA GLY A 244 -19.24 -1.65 -15.98
C GLY A 244 -19.52 -2.02 -14.53
N ASN A 245 -20.29 -3.06 -14.26
CA ASN A 245 -20.59 -3.52 -12.88
C ASN A 245 -19.32 -3.98 -12.17
N THR A 246 -18.99 -3.39 -11.01
CA THR A 246 -17.80 -3.71 -10.22
C THR A 246 -18.12 -4.51 -8.95
N ASP A 247 -19.28 -5.17 -8.83
CA ASP A 247 -19.58 -6.00 -7.65
C ASP A 247 -18.46 -7.04 -7.44
N PRO A 248 -17.77 -7.02 -6.27
CA PRO A 248 -16.66 -7.95 -5.98
C PRO A 248 -17.02 -9.44 -6.09
N LYS A 249 -18.30 -9.77 -6.01
CA LYS A 249 -18.80 -11.14 -6.21
C LYS A 249 -18.57 -11.67 -7.62
N ASN A 250 -18.32 -10.77 -8.56
CA ASN A 250 -18.07 -11.11 -9.98
C ASN A 250 -16.59 -11.29 -10.31
N PHE A 251 -15.70 -11.22 -9.32
CA PHE A 251 -14.27 -11.42 -9.60
C PHE A 251 -13.99 -12.83 -10.10
N PRO A 252 -13.06 -12.98 -11.06
CA PRO A 252 -12.61 -14.30 -11.49
C PRO A 252 -12.11 -15.13 -10.32
N ALA A 253 -12.42 -16.42 -10.32
CA ALA A 253 -11.90 -17.33 -9.32
C ALA A 253 -10.36 -17.33 -9.33
N GLY A 254 -9.76 -17.21 -8.16
CA GLY A 254 -8.29 -17.20 -8.04
C GLY A 254 -7.61 -15.90 -8.49
N TYR A 255 -8.35 -14.79 -8.63
CA TYR A 255 -7.82 -13.51 -9.11
C TYR A 255 -6.55 -13.07 -8.37
N PHE A 256 -6.55 -13.10 -7.04
CA PHE A 256 -5.38 -12.78 -6.22
C PHE A 256 -4.41 -13.96 -6.09
N GLU A 257 -4.94 -15.19 -6.03
CA GLU A 257 -4.15 -16.40 -5.88
C GLU A 257 -3.18 -16.62 -7.02
N LYS A 258 -3.53 -16.20 -8.25
CA LYS A 258 -2.63 -16.22 -9.40
C LYS A 258 -1.28 -15.60 -9.04
N PHE A 259 -1.27 -14.44 -8.42
CA PHE A 259 -0.05 -13.73 -8.05
C PHE A 259 0.58 -14.24 -6.74
N THR A 260 -0.21 -14.60 -5.73
CA THR A 260 0.36 -15.15 -4.49
C THR A 260 1.05 -16.49 -4.70
N ASN A 261 0.66 -17.25 -5.72
CA ASN A 261 1.28 -18.52 -6.09
C ASN A 261 2.60 -18.37 -6.88
N LEU A 262 3.04 -17.14 -7.21
CA LEU A 262 4.38 -16.91 -7.77
C LEU A 262 5.50 -17.42 -6.84
N SER A 263 5.26 -17.45 -5.54
CA SER A 263 6.16 -18.04 -4.55
C SER A 263 5.41 -18.45 -3.28
N ASN A 264 5.46 -19.74 -2.95
CA ASN A 264 4.86 -20.26 -1.72
C ASN A 264 5.70 -19.97 -0.45
N SER A 265 6.93 -19.49 -0.60
CA SER A 265 7.85 -19.24 0.52
C SER A 265 7.95 -17.77 0.92
N LYS A 266 7.50 -16.85 0.05
CA LYS A 266 7.59 -15.41 0.32
C LYS A 266 6.31 -14.91 0.97
N PRO A 267 6.40 -14.09 2.03
CA PRO A 267 5.22 -13.46 2.63
C PRO A 267 4.48 -12.56 1.63
N LEU A 268 3.18 -12.39 1.86
CA LEU A 268 2.31 -11.50 1.08
C LEU A 268 2.29 -10.10 1.69
N ALA A 269 2.24 -9.07 0.83
CA ALA A 269 1.97 -7.69 1.19
C ALA A 269 1.03 -7.06 0.15
N PHE A 270 -0.04 -6.40 0.58
CA PHE A 270 -0.77 -5.46 -0.27
C PHE A 270 -0.13 -4.08 -0.07
N ALA A 271 0.76 -3.73 -1.01
CA ALA A 271 1.49 -2.46 -1.00
C ALA A 271 0.58 -1.27 -1.30
N GLU A 272 -0.49 -1.52 -2.06
CA GLU A 272 -1.50 -0.53 -2.40
C GLU A 272 -2.78 -1.21 -2.88
N THR A 273 -3.92 -0.72 -2.42
CA THR A 273 -5.23 -1.13 -2.90
C THR A 273 -6.28 -0.08 -2.56
N GLY A 274 -7.38 -0.09 -3.27
CA GLY A 274 -8.56 0.73 -3.02
C GLY A 274 -9.74 0.21 -3.82
N TYR A 275 -10.92 0.75 -3.54
CA TYR A 275 -12.14 0.42 -4.28
C TYR A 275 -13.08 1.60 -4.35
N ILE A 276 -13.69 1.82 -5.52
CA ILE A 276 -14.60 2.94 -5.72
C ILE A 276 -15.91 2.76 -4.94
N ALA A 277 -16.36 3.82 -4.32
CA ALA A 277 -17.65 3.88 -3.64
C ALA A 277 -18.74 4.56 -4.47
N GLU A 278 -18.37 5.14 -5.61
CA GLU A 278 -19.22 5.88 -6.54
C GLU A 278 -18.89 5.51 -7.98
N ASP A 279 -19.71 5.92 -8.93
CA ASP A 279 -19.53 5.62 -10.34
C ASP A 279 -18.29 6.34 -10.89
N LEU A 280 -17.43 5.61 -11.59
CA LEU A 280 -16.22 6.15 -12.21
C LEU A 280 -16.40 6.30 -13.72
N VAL A 281 -16.33 7.54 -14.22
CA VAL A 281 -16.42 7.84 -15.64
C VAL A 281 -15.21 8.65 -16.09
N ILE A 282 -14.31 8.02 -16.87
CA ILE A 282 -13.15 8.69 -17.46
C ILE A 282 -13.10 8.39 -18.97
N PRO A 283 -13.67 9.28 -19.80
CA PRO A 283 -13.76 9.06 -21.25
C PRO A 283 -12.41 8.87 -21.93
N ALA A 284 -11.37 9.58 -21.48
CA ALA A 284 -10.01 9.46 -22.03
C ALA A 284 -9.43 8.04 -21.94
N PHE A 285 -9.86 7.26 -20.96
CA PHE A 285 -9.44 5.86 -20.76
C PHE A 285 -10.54 4.86 -21.17
N SER A 286 -11.64 5.33 -21.77
CA SER A 286 -12.82 4.51 -22.06
C SER A 286 -13.37 3.77 -20.85
N LEU A 287 -13.22 4.36 -19.64
CA LEU A 287 -13.73 3.80 -18.42
C LEU A 287 -15.13 4.34 -18.12
N ASN A 288 -16.04 3.40 -17.83
CA ASN A 288 -17.38 3.65 -17.31
C ASN A 288 -17.69 2.51 -16.35
N LYS A 289 -17.51 2.73 -15.07
CA LYS A 289 -17.60 1.70 -14.02
C LYS A 289 -18.62 2.12 -12.99
N GLN A 290 -19.54 1.20 -12.67
CA GLN A 290 -20.48 1.40 -11.59
C GLN A 290 -19.79 1.14 -10.26
N GLY A 291 -20.00 2.02 -9.28
CA GLY A 291 -19.47 1.90 -7.93
C GLY A 291 -20.56 2.13 -6.89
N ASN A 292 -20.40 1.60 -5.71
CA ASN A 292 -21.20 1.98 -4.54
C ASN A 292 -20.49 1.62 -3.25
N ALA A 293 -20.86 2.32 -2.17
CA ALA A 293 -20.24 2.15 -0.87
C ALA A 293 -20.42 0.73 -0.26
N GLY A 294 -21.45 -0.01 -0.69
CA GLY A 294 -21.65 -1.42 -0.29
C GLY A 294 -20.60 -2.33 -0.93
N TRP A 295 -20.32 -2.16 -2.22
CA TRP A 295 -19.30 -2.92 -2.92
C TRP A 295 -17.89 -2.58 -2.43
N GLN A 296 -17.63 -1.30 -2.11
CA GLN A 296 -16.37 -0.91 -1.47
C GLN A 296 -16.15 -1.65 -0.16
N ARG A 297 -17.17 -1.72 0.72
CA ARG A 297 -17.12 -2.49 1.96
C ARG A 297 -16.89 -3.98 1.70
N ASP A 298 -17.67 -4.59 0.81
CA ASP A 298 -17.59 -6.02 0.52
C ASP A 298 -16.20 -6.40 -0.01
N TYR A 299 -15.62 -5.55 -0.87
CA TYR A 299 -14.24 -5.71 -1.32
C TYR A 299 -13.24 -5.64 -0.18
N LEU A 300 -13.34 -4.62 0.67
CA LEU A 300 -12.43 -4.44 1.81
C LEU A 300 -12.49 -5.65 2.75
N GLU A 301 -13.69 -6.12 3.13
CA GLU A 301 -13.86 -7.26 4.03
C GLU A 301 -13.32 -8.55 3.43
N MET A 302 -13.61 -8.81 2.16
CA MET A 302 -13.07 -9.94 1.42
C MET A 302 -11.55 -9.94 1.44
N LEU A 303 -10.94 -8.79 1.14
CA LEU A 303 -9.49 -8.69 1.02
C LEU A 303 -8.78 -8.73 2.37
N LEU A 304 -9.34 -8.14 3.43
CA LEU A 304 -8.79 -8.25 4.79
C LEU A 304 -8.85 -9.70 5.30
N THR A 305 -9.92 -10.42 5.00
CA THR A 305 -10.05 -11.85 5.30
C THR A 305 -8.98 -12.64 4.54
N PHE A 306 -8.87 -12.42 3.24
CA PHE A 306 -7.83 -13.04 2.40
C PHE A 306 -6.41 -12.78 2.93
N CYS A 307 -6.10 -11.54 3.30
CA CYS A 307 -4.81 -11.18 3.89
C CYS A 307 -4.54 -11.96 5.19
N ASN A 308 -5.55 -12.11 6.04
CA ASN A 308 -5.40 -12.82 7.30
C ASN A 308 -5.17 -14.33 7.08
N ASP A 309 -5.92 -14.94 6.19
CA ASP A 309 -5.79 -16.36 5.82
C ASP A 309 -4.42 -16.66 5.20
N LYS A 310 -3.92 -15.77 4.36
CA LYS A 310 -2.58 -15.85 3.73
C LYS A 310 -1.44 -15.39 4.64
N LYS A 311 -1.73 -14.96 5.88
CA LYS A 311 -0.73 -14.42 6.84
C LYS A 311 0.10 -13.28 6.24
N ALA A 312 -0.57 -12.38 5.52
CA ALA A 312 0.06 -11.20 4.97
C ALA A 312 0.81 -10.39 6.05
N LYS A 313 1.75 -9.55 5.64
CA LYS A 313 2.54 -8.69 6.54
C LYS A 313 2.11 -7.24 6.51
N LEU A 314 1.51 -6.79 5.40
CA LEU A 314 1.16 -5.40 5.14
C LEU A 314 -0.13 -5.32 4.33
N PHE A 315 -0.95 -4.31 4.66
CA PHE A 315 -2.14 -3.93 3.92
C PHE A 315 -2.25 -2.40 3.89
N ILE A 316 -2.13 -1.80 2.70
CA ILE A 316 -2.23 -0.35 2.50
C ILE A 316 -3.45 -0.04 1.65
N TRP A 317 -4.35 0.77 2.19
CA TRP A 317 -5.53 1.28 1.49
C TRP A 317 -5.29 2.70 0.98
N PHE A 318 -5.69 2.98 -0.22
CA PHE A 318 -5.71 4.32 -0.80
C PHE A 318 -7.17 4.75 -0.99
N CYS A 319 -7.69 5.74 -0.27
CA CYS A 319 -7.09 6.55 0.78
C CYS A 319 -8.04 6.73 1.98
N GLY A 320 -7.74 7.64 2.91
CA GLY A 320 -8.56 7.86 4.10
C GLY A 320 -9.85 8.65 3.84
N LYS A 321 -9.82 9.61 2.88
CA LYS A 321 -10.92 10.49 2.48
C LYS A 321 -10.81 10.77 0.98
N ASP A 322 -11.94 10.92 0.30
CA ASP A 322 -12.01 11.33 -1.10
C ASP A 322 -11.36 12.70 -1.32
N TYR A 323 -10.87 12.92 -2.55
CA TYR A 323 -10.09 14.12 -2.85
C TYR A 323 -10.63 14.93 -4.05
N ASP A 324 -11.96 14.97 -4.22
CA ASP A 324 -12.66 15.81 -5.19
C ASP A 324 -12.21 17.28 -5.13
N ALA A 325 -12.06 17.82 -3.90
CA ALA A 325 -11.57 19.18 -3.70
C ALA A 325 -10.18 19.37 -4.28
N GLY A 326 -9.27 18.40 -4.07
CA GLY A 326 -7.92 18.41 -4.62
C GLY A 326 -7.93 18.35 -6.15
N ASN A 327 -8.73 17.47 -6.76
CA ASN A 327 -8.89 17.41 -8.20
C ASN A 327 -9.49 18.71 -8.77
N ASN A 328 -10.45 19.33 -8.08
CA ASN A 328 -10.99 20.62 -8.47
C ASN A 328 -9.93 21.72 -8.38
N THR A 329 -9.09 21.72 -7.34
CA THR A 329 -7.94 22.62 -7.23
C THR A 329 -6.99 22.44 -8.41
N LEU A 330 -6.65 21.19 -8.80
CA LEU A 330 -5.82 20.93 -9.97
C LEU A 330 -6.46 21.38 -11.28
N ARG A 331 -7.79 21.19 -11.45
CA ARG A 331 -8.53 21.68 -12.62
C ARG A 331 -8.46 23.20 -12.72
N ASN A 332 -8.65 23.90 -11.62
CA ASN A 332 -8.56 25.36 -11.56
C ASN A 332 -7.16 25.90 -11.88
N LEU A 333 -6.12 25.12 -11.55
CA LEU A 333 -4.73 25.45 -11.85
C LEU A 333 -4.25 24.96 -13.24
N ASN A 334 -5.10 24.30 -14.03
CA ASN A 334 -4.75 23.61 -15.29
C ASN A 334 -3.63 22.55 -15.12
N LEU A 335 -3.61 21.88 -14.00
CA LEU A 335 -2.66 20.81 -13.65
C LEU A 335 -3.33 19.43 -13.56
N TYR A 336 -4.66 19.37 -13.68
CA TYR A 336 -5.41 18.11 -13.63
C TYR A 336 -5.02 17.18 -14.78
N GLN A 337 -4.89 15.91 -14.47
CA GLN A 337 -4.73 14.82 -15.43
C GLN A 337 -5.83 13.78 -15.17
N ASP A 338 -6.38 13.20 -16.23
CA ASP A 338 -7.46 12.20 -16.13
C ASP A 338 -7.07 10.99 -15.24
N LEU A 339 -5.78 10.70 -15.16
CA LEU A 339 -5.24 9.68 -14.28
C LEU A 339 -5.64 9.89 -12.80
N PHE A 340 -5.72 11.14 -12.34
CA PHE A 340 -6.05 11.46 -10.95
C PHE A 340 -7.50 11.13 -10.59
N GLY A 341 -8.39 11.04 -11.58
CA GLY A 341 -9.77 10.61 -11.36
C GLY A 341 -9.93 9.12 -11.06
N LEU A 342 -8.91 8.28 -11.35
CA LEU A 342 -9.03 6.84 -11.17
C LEU A 342 -9.31 6.44 -9.71
N TRP A 343 -8.82 7.17 -8.74
CA TRP A 343 -8.90 6.85 -7.31
C TRP A 343 -9.69 7.88 -6.50
N GLU A 344 -10.37 8.85 -7.15
CA GLU A 344 -11.05 9.99 -6.52
C GLU A 344 -11.98 9.54 -5.38
N ASP A 345 -12.78 8.47 -5.62
CA ASP A 345 -13.81 7.95 -4.73
C ASP A 345 -13.42 6.65 -4.01
N THR A 346 -12.14 6.47 -3.70
CA THR A 346 -11.66 5.28 -2.96
C THR A 346 -11.56 5.53 -1.46
N GLY A 347 -11.87 6.70 -0.98
CA GLY A 347 -11.79 7.08 0.43
C GLY A 347 -12.67 6.21 1.33
N LEU A 348 -12.21 5.97 2.56
CA LEU A 348 -13.02 5.37 3.63
C LEU A 348 -14.08 6.37 4.14
N LYS A 349 -13.89 7.65 3.88
CA LYS A 349 -14.86 8.74 4.07
C LYS A 349 -15.04 9.44 2.73
N ASP A 350 -16.26 9.94 2.48
CA ASP A 350 -16.55 10.72 1.28
C ASP A 350 -15.90 12.11 1.32
N GLU A 351 -16.11 12.92 0.28
CA GLU A 351 -15.59 14.29 0.14
C GLU A 351 -16.06 15.23 1.26
N ASN A 352 -17.22 14.95 1.86
CA ASN A 352 -17.79 15.71 2.99
C ASN A 352 -17.29 15.19 4.35
N GLY A 353 -16.49 14.12 4.37
CA GLY A 353 -16.00 13.46 5.57
C GLY A 353 -17.01 12.52 6.22
N ILE A 354 -18.10 12.15 5.53
CA ILE A 354 -19.08 11.18 6.01
C ILE A 354 -18.49 9.78 5.92
N GLU A 355 -18.62 9.03 6.99
CA GLU A 355 -18.08 7.67 7.10
C GLU A 355 -18.83 6.69 6.20
N ARG A 356 -18.12 6.04 5.29
CA ARG A 356 -18.65 4.97 4.46
C ARG A 356 -18.75 3.65 5.23
N PRO A 357 -19.56 2.68 4.81
CA PRO A 357 -19.62 1.36 5.45
C PRO A 357 -18.25 0.68 5.58
N ALA A 358 -17.36 0.86 4.60
CA ALA A 358 -16.00 0.34 4.62
C ALA A 358 -15.16 0.88 5.79
N TYR A 359 -15.39 2.13 6.23
CA TYR A 359 -14.69 2.70 7.38
C TYR A 359 -15.00 1.95 8.68
N LYS A 360 -16.23 1.48 8.87
CA LYS A 360 -16.60 0.68 10.03
C LYS A 360 -15.87 -0.66 10.03
N SER A 361 -15.83 -1.33 8.90
CA SER A 361 -15.05 -2.57 8.72
C SER A 361 -13.55 -2.33 8.97
N TRP A 362 -13.00 -1.22 8.48
CA TRP A 362 -11.62 -0.81 8.76
C TRP A 362 -11.35 -0.73 10.26
N LEU A 363 -12.20 -0.01 11.02
CA LEU A 363 -12.03 0.14 12.46
C LEU A 363 -12.11 -1.19 13.20
N GLN A 364 -13.05 -2.06 12.82
CA GLN A 364 -13.14 -3.40 13.41
C GLN A 364 -11.85 -4.21 13.23
N TRP A 365 -11.24 -4.13 12.04
CA TRP A 365 -10.02 -4.87 11.75
C TRP A 365 -8.77 -4.25 12.37
N VAL A 366 -8.62 -2.94 12.36
CA VAL A 366 -7.43 -2.30 12.95
C VAL A 366 -7.35 -2.48 14.47
N HIS A 367 -8.50 -2.64 15.13
CA HIS A 367 -8.57 -2.91 16.58
C HIS A 367 -8.28 -4.37 16.94
N LYS A 368 -8.28 -5.31 16.00
CA LYS A 368 -7.83 -6.69 16.26
C LYS A 368 -6.35 -6.69 16.61
N SER A 369 -5.97 -7.44 17.64
CA SER A 369 -4.56 -7.58 18.03
C SER A 369 -3.74 -8.17 16.88
N LYS A 370 -2.61 -7.54 16.53
CA LYS A 370 -1.71 -8.08 15.52
C LYS A 370 -0.88 -9.21 16.14
N THR A 371 -0.91 -10.40 15.50
CA THR A 371 0.02 -11.50 15.85
C THR A 371 1.45 -11.14 15.42
N GLN A 372 2.43 -11.62 16.17
CA GLN A 372 3.85 -11.38 15.88
C GLN A 372 4.32 -12.11 14.60
#